data_3a6b0ef0e2d61cea4cf88651882030c6
#
_entry.id   3a6b0ef0e2d61cea4cf88651882030c6
#
_cell.length_a   1.000
_cell.length_b   1.000
_cell.length_c   1.000
_cell.angle_alpha   90.00
_cell.angle_beta   90.00
_cell.angle_gamma   90.00
#
_symmetry.space_group_name_H-M   'P 1'
#
loop_
_entity.id
_entity.type
_entity.pdbx_description
1 polymer ?
#
loop_
_entity_poly.entity_id
_entity_poly.type
_entity_poly.pdbx_seq_one_letter_code
_entity_poly.pdbx_strand_id
1 'polypeptide(L)'
;ESLKGKKIGGPKGTILHQVLVGYLGKGNLKEEDVEFINMGLPDALAAMESGRIDAALLAGPVALKAIKNGAKVVSNGEGLTQGLVVTAVSGKFLKENPELVKRFLKVNEDAVKYIDENFENTLKITAEDVGLTKDEVLELYPLYDFNPEIREADIQDLIETQEFLIKNGMQENRIDINSIIAK
;
A
#
# COMPACT_ATOMS: atom_id res chain seq x y z
N GLU A 1 -11.55 14.96 14.83
CA GLU A 1 -11.09 15.62 16.07
C GLU A 1 -10.40 14.66 17.06
N SER A 2 -10.79 13.37 17.12
CA SER A 2 -10.23 12.39 18.07
C SER A 2 -8.72 12.11 17.90
N LEU A 3 -8.14 12.42 16.74
CA LEU A 3 -6.71 12.22 16.47
C LEU A 3 -5.85 13.45 16.79
N LYS A 4 -6.42 14.61 17.11
CA LYS A 4 -5.64 15.81 17.40
C LYS A 4 -4.72 15.62 18.61
N GLY A 5 -3.43 15.93 18.45
CA GLY A 5 -2.40 15.74 19.46
C GLY A 5 -2.00 14.30 19.74
N LYS A 6 -2.50 13.33 18.94
CA LYS A 6 -2.19 11.92 19.11
C LYS A 6 -0.87 11.53 18.44
N LYS A 7 -0.20 10.54 19.01
CA LYS A 7 1.01 9.93 18.45
C LYS A 7 0.62 8.85 17.46
N ILE A 8 1.02 9.01 16.20
CA ILE A 8 0.68 8.09 15.13
C ILE A 8 1.97 7.57 14.48
N GLY A 9 2.18 6.27 14.50
CA GLY A 9 3.36 5.63 13.91
C GLY A 9 3.07 4.99 12.55
N GLY A 10 4.04 5.09 11.63
CA GLY A 10 3.95 4.43 10.33
C GLY A 10 4.99 4.90 9.33
N PRO A 11 5.05 4.27 8.13
CA PRO A 11 6.07 4.58 7.13
C PRO A 11 5.75 5.88 6.38
N LYS A 12 6.63 6.88 6.49
CA LYS A 12 6.51 8.18 5.83
C LYS A 12 6.68 8.05 4.30
N GLY A 13 5.94 8.86 3.54
CA GLY A 13 6.05 8.92 2.08
C GLY A 13 5.44 7.73 1.34
N THR A 14 4.68 6.89 2.03
CA THR A 14 3.99 5.73 1.46
C THR A 14 2.50 5.99 1.25
N ILE A 15 1.81 5.04 0.61
CA ILE A 15 0.36 5.05 0.48
C ILE A 15 -0.36 5.13 1.83
N LEU A 16 0.18 4.51 2.88
CA LEU A 16 -0.39 4.59 4.22
C LEU A 16 -0.31 6.00 4.80
N HIS A 17 0.79 6.72 4.51
CA HIS A 17 0.91 8.12 4.90
C HIS A 17 -0.09 9.00 4.14
N GLN A 18 -0.35 8.71 2.86
CA GLN A 18 -1.38 9.37 2.08
C GLN A 18 -2.78 9.15 2.68
N VAL A 19 -3.09 7.91 3.08
CA VAL A 19 -4.35 7.59 3.78
C VAL A 19 -4.49 8.41 5.07
N LEU A 20 -3.44 8.52 5.87
CA LEU A 20 -3.47 9.34 7.10
C LEU A 20 -3.79 10.79 6.80
N VAL A 21 -3.02 11.44 5.90
CA VAL A 21 -3.21 12.86 5.58
C VAL A 21 -4.58 13.10 4.97
N GLY A 22 -5.04 12.22 4.07
CA GLY A 22 -6.39 12.28 3.49
C GLY A 22 -7.48 12.14 4.55
N TYR A 23 -7.31 11.22 5.50
CA TYR A 23 -8.26 11.05 6.61
C TYR A 23 -8.29 12.25 7.56
N LEU A 24 -7.12 12.79 7.92
CA LEU A 24 -7.02 14.01 8.72
C LEU A 24 -7.74 15.18 8.02
N GLY A 25 -7.54 15.32 6.69
CA GLY A 25 -8.19 16.35 5.89
C GLY A 25 -9.73 16.27 5.89
N LYS A 26 -10.30 15.05 5.90
CA LYS A 26 -11.76 14.86 6.07
C LYS A 26 -12.27 15.43 7.40
N GLY A 27 -11.41 15.45 8.43
CA GLY A 27 -11.70 16.01 9.76
C GLY A 27 -11.25 17.48 9.94
N ASN A 28 -10.85 18.17 8.86
CA ASN A 28 -10.24 19.51 8.90
C ASN A 28 -8.97 19.58 9.77
N LEU A 29 -8.24 18.48 9.87
CA LEU A 29 -6.93 18.39 10.52
C LEU A 29 -5.84 18.32 9.45
N LYS A 30 -4.63 18.73 9.84
CA LYS A 30 -3.41 18.58 9.06
C LYS A 30 -2.44 17.62 9.75
N GLU A 31 -1.36 17.24 9.07
CA GLU A 31 -0.31 16.39 9.67
C GLU A 31 0.30 17.04 10.92
N GLU A 32 0.45 18.37 10.94
CA GLU A 32 0.94 19.15 12.09
C GLU A 32 0.03 19.13 13.34
N ASP A 33 -1.23 18.71 13.19
CA ASP A 33 -2.16 18.54 14.33
C ASP A 33 -1.97 17.20 15.06
N VAL A 34 -1.08 16.33 14.58
CA VAL A 34 -0.73 15.04 15.17
C VAL A 34 0.78 14.91 15.34
N GLU A 35 1.25 14.05 16.24
CA GLU A 35 2.67 13.68 16.34
C GLU A 35 2.93 12.46 15.46
N PHE A 36 3.31 12.69 14.18
CA PHE A 36 3.61 11.59 13.27
C PHE A 36 5.05 11.08 13.46
N ILE A 37 5.20 9.78 13.68
CA ILE A 37 6.50 9.14 13.94
C ILE A 37 6.77 8.14 12.80
N ASN A 38 7.83 8.41 12.02
CA ASN A 38 8.23 7.54 10.93
C ASN A 38 8.84 6.23 11.45
N MET A 39 8.20 5.11 11.16
CA MET A 39 8.66 3.77 11.54
C MET A 39 8.06 2.69 10.63
N GLY A 40 8.70 1.51 10.60
CA GLY A 40 8.18 0.34 9.86
C GLY A 40 6.92 -0.25 10.47
N LEU A 41 6.18 -1.07 9.68
CA LEU A 41 4.91 -1.66 10.13
C LEU A 41 5.06 -2.54 11.40
N PRO A 42 6.09 -3.41 11.52
CA PRO A 42 6.26 -4.20 12.74
C PRO A 42 6.53 -3.35 13.99
N ASP A 43 7.33 -2.29 13.83
CA ASP A 43 7.67 -1.37 14.92
C ASP A 43 6.45 -0.54 15.34
N ALA A 44 5.65 -0.10 14.37
CA ALA A 44 4.41 0.64 14.62
C ALA A 44 3.39 -0.23 15.38
N LEU A 45 3.24 -1.50 15.00
CA LEU A 45 2.40 -2.45 15.73
C LEU A 45 2.89 -2.61 17.17
N ALA A 46 4.18 -2.91 17.38
CA ALA A 46 4.75 -3.11 18.71
C ALA A 46 4.67 -1.85 19.57
N ALA A 47 4.85 -0.66 18.98
CA ALA A 47 4.71 0.61 19.68
C ALA A 47 3.26 0.89 20.11
N MET A 48 2.29 0.57 19.26
CA MET A 48 0.86 0.70 19.56
C MET A 48 0.42 -0.30 20.64
N GLU A 49 0.80 -1.56 20.51
CA GLU A 49 0.46 -2.61 21.49
C GLU A 49 1.07 -2.32 22.89
N SER A 50 2.24 -1.69 22.93
CA SER A 50 2.87 -1.26 24.18
C SER A 50 2.38 0.09 24.73
N GLY A 51 1.45 0.76 24.04
CA GLY A 51 0.90 2.06 24.45
C GLY A 51 1.88 3.23 24.27
N ARG A 52 2.97 3.06 23.52
CA ARG A 52 3.93 4.14 23.22
C ARG A 52 3.41 5.12 22.18
N ILE A 53 2.50 4.67 21.32
CA ILE A 53 1.77 5.48 20.35
C ILE A 53 0.27 5.18 20.46
N ASP A 54 -0.56 6.15 20.06
CA ASP A 54 -2.02 6.05 20.14
C ASP A 54 -2.65 5.30 18.97
N ALA A 55 -2.01 5.38 17.79
CA ALA A 55 -2.48 4.73 16.57
C ALA A 55 -1.31 4.34 15.65
N ALA A 56 -1.53 3.38 14.78
CA ALA A 56 -0.53 2.90 13.83
C ALA A 56 -1.11 2.82 12.42
N LEU A 57 -0.28 3.13 11.43
CA LEU A 57 -0.56 2.88 10.02
C LEU A 57 -0.09 1.46 9.70
N LEU A 58 -1.03 0.57 9.43
CA LEU A 58 -0.76 -0.85 9.22
C LEU A 58 -1.44 -1.32 7.92
N ALA A 59 -0.89 -2.38 7.32
CA ALA A 59 -1.46 -3.03 6.14
C ALA A 59 -1.19 -4.54 6.17
N GLY A 60 -1.96 -5.28 5.36
CA GLY A 60 -1.79 -6.72 5.13
C GLY A 60 -1.79 -7.54 6.42
N PRO A 61 -0.90 -8.55 6.53
CA PRO A 61 -0.84 -9.44 7.69
C PRO A 61 -0.67 -8.73 9.03
N VAL A 62 0.10 -7.63 9.05
CA VAL A 62 0.35 -6.86 10.27
C VAL A 62 -0.93 -6.15 10.76
N ALA A 63 -1.73 -5.60 9.83
CA ALA A 63 -3.02 -5.01 10.16
C ALA A 63 -4.01 -6.05 10.68
N LEU A 64 -4.09 -7.22 10.01
CA LEU A 64 -4.95 -8.32 10.43
C LEU A 64 -4.61 -8.78 11.86
N LYS A 65 -3.32 -8.94 12.16
CA LYS A 65 -2.85 -9.29 13.50
C LYS A 65 -3.29 -8.26 14.54
N ALA A 66 -3.13 -6.96 14.25
CA ALA A 66 -3.56 -5.89 15.15
C ALA A 66 -5.07 -5.97 15.45
N ILE A 67 -5.89 -6.16 14.42
CA ILE A 67 -7.35 -6.27 14.56
C ILE A 67 -7.72 -7.48 15.42
N LYS A 68 -7.11 -8.64 15.19
CA LYS A 68 -7.32 -9.85 16.00
C LYS A 68 -6.89 -9.68 17.46
N ASN A 69 -5.90 -8.83 17.70
CA ASN A 69 -5.46 -8.46 19.05
C ASN A 69 -6.34 -7.35 19.69
N GLY A 70 -7.45 -6.97 19.05
CA GLY A 70 -8.43 -6.04 19.59
C GLY A 70 -8.24 -4.58 19.19
N ALA A 71 -7.32 -4.27 18.27
CA ALA A 71 -7.21 -2.93 17.72
C ALA A 71 -8.46 -2.56 16.92
N LYS A 72 -8.85 -1.27 17.02
CA LYS A 72 -9.99 -0.74 16.28
C LYS A 72 -9.52 -0.07 14.99
N VAL A 73 -10.17 -0.39 13.87
CA VAL A 73 -9.95 0.32 12.61
C VAL A 73 -10.58 1.70 12.71
N VAL A 74 -9.77 2.74 12.60
CA VAL A 74 -10.21 4.14 12.60
C VAL A 74 -10.55 4.61 11.19
N SER A 75 -9.76 4.19 10.21
CA SER A 75 -9.96 4.44 8.78
C SER A 75 -9.30 3.36 7.96
N ASN A 76 -9.83 3.12 6.79
CA ASN A 76 -9.18 2.38 5.71
C ASN A 76 -8.88 3.33 4.53
N GLY A 77 -8.32 2.81 3.45
CA GLY A 77 -7.99 3.60 2.26
C GLY A 77 -9.19 3.96 1.37
N GLU A 78 -10.38 3.48 1.68
CA GLU A 78 -11.57 3.63 0.84
C GLU A 78 -11.96 5.10 0.64
N GLY A 79 -12.07 5.51 -0.63
CA GLY A 79 -12.34 6.90 -1.00
C GLY A 79 -11.22 7.89 -0.67
N LEU A 80 -9.99 7.39 -0.45
CA LEU A 80 -8.78 8.18 -0.24
C LEU A 80 -7.68 7.83 -1.26
N THR A 81 -7.57 6.57 -1.65
CA THR A 81 -6.59 6.07 -2.62
C THR A 81 -7.01 4.68 -3.10
N GLN A 82 -6.58 4.30 -4.29
CA GLN A 82 -6.77 2.94 -4.81
C GLN A 82 -5.73 1.95 -4.28
N GLY A 83 -4.62 2.43 -3.73
CA GLY A 83 -3.59 1.57 -3.17
C GLY A 83 -2.77 0.82 -4.21
N LEU A 84 -2.46 1.46 -5.34
CA LEU A 84 -1.72 0.84 -6.43
C LEU A 84 -0.34 0.35 -5.99
N VAL A 85 -0.01 -0.87 -6.40
CA VAL A 85 1.32 -1.45 -6.30
C VAL A 85 1.86 -1.64 -7.71
N VAL A 86 3.03 -1.10 -8.00
CA VAL A 86 3.64 -1.15 -9.32
C VAL A 86 5.04 -1.78 -9.28
N THR A 87 5.43 -2.47 -10.35
CA THR A 87 6.80 -2.87 -10.56
C THR A 87 7.53 -1.78 -11.33
N ALA A 88 8.56 -1.20 -10.72
CA ALA A 88 9.39 -0.19 -11.36
C ALA A 88 10.70 -0.79 -11.88
N VAL A 89 11.08 -0.39 -13.07
CA VAL A 89 12.38 -0.73 -13.70
C VAL A 89 13.10 0.54 -14.14
N SER A 90 14.43 0.61 -13.95
CA SER A 90 15.17 1.76 -14.43
C SER A 90 15.17 1.81 -15.96
N GLY A 91 15.11 3.01 -16.55
CA GLY A 91 15.17 3.19 -17.99
C GLY A 91 16.45 2.61 -18.61
N LYS A 92 17.58 2.62 -17.88
CA LYS A 92 18.81 1.96 -18.30
C LYS A 92 18.63 0.44 -18.41
N PHE A 93 18.08 -0.19 -17.35
CA PHE A 93 17.85 -1.64 -17.34
C PHE A 93 16.89 -2.07 -18.45
N LEU A 94 15.78 -1.33 -18.62
CA LEU A 94 14.79 -1.59 -19.68
C LEU A 94 15.44 -1.55 -21.07
N LYS A 95 16.30 -0.56 -21.32
CA LYS A 95 17.01 -0.41 -22.61
C LYS A 95 18.05 -1.51 -22.84
N GLU A 96 18.78 -1.91 -21.81
CA GLU A 96 19.85 -2.91 -21.91
C GLU A 96 19.30 -4.36 -21.89
N ASN A 97 18.14 -4.59 -21.29
CA ASN A 97 17.59 -5.93 -21.05
C ASN A 97 16.09 -6.04 -21.40
N PRO A 98 15.62 -5.61 -22.59
CA PRO A 98 14.20 -5.57 -22.91
C PRO A 98 13.55 -6.98 -22.86
N GLU A 99 14.28 -8.01 -23.28
CA GLU A 99 13.77 -9.39 -23.27
C GLU A 99 13.61 -9.95 -21.84
N LEU A 100 14.42 -9.52 -20.88
CA LEU A 100 14.23 -9.89 -19.48
C LEU A 100 12.97 -9.24 -18.90
N VAL A 101 12.72 -7.97 -19.25
CA VAL A 101 11.50 -7.27 -18.82
C VAL A 101 10.26 -7.94 -19.40
N LYS A 102 10.25 -8.28 -20.70
CA LYS A 102 9.14 -9.02 -21.32
C LYS A 102 8.90 -10.38 -20.64
N ARG A 103 9.97 -11.11 -20.33
CA ARG A 103 9.85 -12.39 -19.62
C ARG A 103 9.27 -12.22 -18.23
N PHE A 104 9.67 -11.16 -17.51
CA PHE A 104 9.11 -10.84 -16.19
C PHE A 104 7.61 -10.55 -16.28
N LEU A 105 7.19 -9.70 -17.23
CA LEU A 105 5.77 -9.41 -17.45
C LEU A 105 4.98 -10.68 -17.79
N LYS A 106 5.54 -11.54 -18.64
CA LYS A 106 4.92 -12.84 -18.98
C LYS A 106 4.77 -13.75 -17.75
N VAL A 107 5.77 -13.82 -16.88
CA VAL A 107 5.68 -14.59 -15.64
C VAL A 107 4.61 -14.03 -14.71
N ASN A 108 4.46 -12.70 -14.65
CA ASN A 108 3.39 -12.05 -13.88
C ASN A 108 1.99 -12.46 -14.40
N GLU A 109 1.76 -12.41 -15.73
CA GLU A 109 0.51 -12.88 -16.34
C GLU A 109 0.24 -14.37 -16.06
N ASP A 110 1.28 -15.19 -16.16
CA ASP A 110 1.17 -16.64 -15.90
C ASP A 110 0.90 -16.91 -14.40
N ALA A 111 1.45 -16.09 -13.49
CA ALA A 111 1.16 -16.18 -12.07
C ALA A 111 -0.32 -15.85 -11.76
N VAL A 112 -0.89 -14.83 -12.39
CA VAL A 112 -2.32 -14.51 -12.22
C VAL A 112 -3.20 -15.66 -12.71
N LYS A 113 -2.90 -16.23 -13.88
CA LYS A 113 -3.62 -17.43 -14.37
C LYS A 113 -3.49 -18.62 -13.42
N TYR A 114 -2.28 -18.81 -12.86
CA TYR A 114 -2.07 -19.88 -11.89
C TYR A 114 -2.93 -19.69 -10.63
N ILE A 115 -3.07 -18.45 -10.14
CA ILE A 115 -3.93 -18.12 -9.00
C ILE A 115 -5.37 -18.57 -9.29
N ASP A 116 -5.91 -18.22 -10.46
CA ASP A 116 -7.28 -18.55 -10.84
C ASP A 116 -7.50 -20.07 -11.01
N GLU A 117 -6.54 -20.74 -11.65
CA GLU A 117 -6.63 -22.18 -11.95
C GLU A 117 -6.32 -23.08 -10.74
N ASN A 118 -5.54 -22.57 -9.76
CA ASN A 118 -5.03 -23.36 -8.63
C ASN A 118 -5.25 -22.66 -7.29
N PHE A 119 -6.43 -22.08 -7.09
CA PHE A 119 -6.73 -21.21 -5.95
C PHE A 119 -6.41 -21.83 -4.59
N GLU A 120 -6.81 -23.08 -4.35
CA GLU A 120 -6.52 -23.79 -3.09
C GLU A 120 -5.02 -23.96 -2.82
N ASN A 121 -4.23 -24.22 -3.87
CA ASN A 121 -2.77 -24.32 -3.73
C ASN A 121 -2.14 -22.95 -3.54
N THR A 122 -2.70 -21.90 -4.18
CA THR A 122 -2.29 -20.51 -3.99
C THR A 122 -2.49 -20.07 -2.54
N LEU A 123 -3.64 -20.38 -1.94
CA LEU A 123 -3.89 -20.09 -0.53
C LEU A 123 -2.85 -20.76 0.39
N LYS A 124 -2.48 -22.01 0.07
CA LYS A 124 -1.46 -22.73 0.85
C LYS A 124 -0.09 -22.08 0.74
N ILE A 125 0.37 -21.81 -0.49
CA ILE A 125 1.68 -21.19 -0.76
C ILE A 125 1.75 -19.83 -0.08
N THR A 126 0.73 -18.99 -0.27
CA THR A 126 0.66 -17.66 0.33
C THR A 126 0.66 -17.72 1.84
N ALA A 127 -0.12 -18.62 2.44
CA ALA A 127 -0.18 -18.78 3.89
C ALA A 127 1.20 -19.14 4.48
N GLU A 128 1.91 -20.06 3.84
CA GLU A 128 3.28 -20.45 4.24
C GLU A 128 4.27 -19.28 4.11
N ASP A 129 4.19 -18.50 3.02
CA ASP A 129 5.12 -17.40 2.72
C ASP A 129 4.94 -16.19 3.66
N VAL A 130 3.68 -15.83 3.94
CA VAL A 130 3.38 -14.64 4.77
C VAL A 130 3.15 -14.95 6.25
N GLY A 131 3.24 -16.24 6.65
CA GLY A 131 3.07 -16.68 8.04
C GLY A 131 1.63 -16.54 8.56
N LEU A 132 0.64 -16.77 7.70
CA LEU A 132 -0.79 -16.77 8.02
C LEU A 132 -1.38 -18.17 7.87
N THR A 133 -2.61 -18.35 8.36
CA THR A 133 -3.44 -19.50 8.02
C THR A 133 -4.11 -19.31 6.65
N LYS A 134 -4.59 -20.39 6.02
CA LYS A 134 -5.36 -20.29 4.76
C LYS A 134 -6.61 -19.42 4.91
N ASP A 135 -7.30 -19.53 6.03
CA ASP A 135 -8.52 -18.74 6.30
C ASP A 135 -8.19 -17.25 6.39
N GLU A 136 -7.06 -16.88 6.98
CA GLU A 136 -6.59 -15.50 7.04
C GLU A 136 -6.19 -14.96 5.66
N VAL A 137 -5.56 -15.77 4.82
CA VAL A 137 -5.29 -15.40 3.43
C VAL A 137 -6.60 -15.20 2.66
N LEU A 138 -7.57 -16.10 2.85
CA LEU A 138 -8.89 -16.01 2.21
C LEU A 138 -9.65 -14.75 2.65
N GLU A 139 -9.51 -14.34 3.91
CA GLU A 139 -10.09 -13.09 4.44
C GLU A 139 -9.49 -11.85 3.78
N LEU A 140 -8.17 -11.88 3.51
CA LEU A 140 -7.46 -10.75 2.90
C LEU A 140 -7.58 -10.71 1.37
N TYR A 141 -7.76 -11.86 0.70
CA TYR A 141 -7.72 -11.98 -0.76
C TYR A 141 -8.64 -10.99 -1.50
N PRO A 142 -9.91 -10.76 -1.07
CA PRO A 142 -10.81 -9.82 -1.74
C PRO A 142 -10.38 -8.35 -1.67
N LEU A 143 -9.38 -8.02 -0.84
CA LEU A 143 -8.85 -6.66 -0.69
C LEU A 143 -7.78 -6.34 -1.74
N TYR A 144 -7.39 -7.30 -2.59
CA TYR A 144 -6.33 -7.15 -3.58
C TYR A 144 -6.87 -7.36 -4.99
N ASP A 145 -6.43 -6.49 -5.90
CA ASP A 145 -6.61 -6.66 -7.35
C ASP A 145 -5.28 -7.15 -7.95
N PHE A 146 -5.28 -8.36 -8.48
CA PHE A 146 -4.10 -8.98 -9.10
C PHE A 146 -4.03 -8.77 -10.61
N ASN A 147 -4.91 -7.95 -11.20
CA ASN A 147 -4.87 -7.66 -12.63
C ASN A 147 -3.54 -6.94 -12.97
N PRO A 148 -2.69 -7.50 -13.85
CA PRO A 148 -1.41 -6.90 -14.21
C PRO A 148 -1.53 -5.77 -15.24
N GLU A 149 -2.71 -5.55 -15.81
CA GLU A 149 -2.94 -4.51 -16.81
C GLU A 149 -2.97 -3.12 -16.16
N ILE A 150 -2.28 -2.16 -16.78
CA ILE A 150 -2.36 -0.75 -16.39
C ILE A 150 -3.56 -0.13 -17.12
N ARG A 151 -4.61 0.19 -16.38
CA ARG A 151 -5.84 0.80 -16.88
C ARG A 151 -5.76 2.32 -16.81
N GLU A 152 -6.63 3.01 -17.52
CA GLU A 152 -6.75 4.48 -17.47
C GLU A 152 -7.01 4.99 -16.04
N ALA A 153 -7.81 4.26 -15.27
CA ALA A 153 -8.07 4.58 -13.86
C ALA A 153 -6.81 4.53 -12.99
N ASP A 154 -5.91 3.59 -13.27
CA ASP A 154 -4.64 3.44 -12.54
C ASP A 154 -3.68 4.60 -12.88
N ILE A 155 -3.66 5.04 -14.15
CA ILE A 155 -2.89 6.22 -14.57
C ILE A 155 -3.43 7.47 -13.89
N GLN A 156 -4.74 7.63 -13.81
CA GLN A 156 -5.38 8.76 -13.14
C GLN A 156 -5.06 8.77 -11.64
N ASP A 157 -5.08 7.61 -10.96
CA ASP A 157 -4.71 7.50 -9.55
C ASP A 157 -3.22 7.87 -9.31
N LEU A 158 -2.32 7.48 -10.22
CA LEU A 158 -0.91 7.89 -10.17
C LEU A 158 -0.76 9.41 -10.31
N ILE A 159 -1.55 10.05 -11.18
CA ILE A 159 -1.57 11.51 -11.35
C ILE A 159 -2.06 12.18 -10.05
N GLU A 160 -3.16 11.70 -9.48
CA GLU A 160 -3.72 12.23 -8.23
C GLU A 160 -2.76 12.02 -7.04
N THR A 161 -2.11 10.87 -6.99
CA THR A 161 -1.04 10.58 -6.01
C THR A 161 0.12 11.57 -6.15
N GLN A 162 0.56 11.87 -7.37
CA GLN A 162 1.60 12.89 -7.61
C GLN A 162 1.16 14.27 -7.12
N GLU A 163 -0.07 14.70 -7.42
CA GLU A 163 -0.61 15.96 -6.91
C GLU A 163 -0.59 16.02 -5.38
N PHE A 164 -1.01 14.91 -4.75
CA PHE A 164 -0.98 14.79 -3.30
C PHE A 164 0.45 14.93 -2.75
N LEU A 165 1.42 14.23 -3.34
CA LEU A 165 2.82 14.26 -2.91
C LEU A 165 3.43 15.66 -3.05
N ILE A 166 3.17 16.35 -4.17
CA ILE A 166 3.65 17.73 -4.41
C ILE A 166 3.02 18.69 -3.39
N LYS A 167 1.69 18.61 -3.22
CA LYS A 167 0.96 19.48 -2.29
C LYS A 167 1.45 19.36 -0.85
N ASN A 168 1.92 18.17 -0.45
CA ASN A 168 2.39 17.90 0.91
C ASN A 168 3.93 17.95 1.03
N GLY A 169 4.64 18.48 0.01
CA GLY A 169 6.10 18.66 0.06
C GLY A 169 6.90 17.34 0.04
N MET A 170 6.29 16.25 -0.40
CA MET A 170 6.93 14.92 -0.48
C MET A 170 7.56 14.66 -1.85
N GLN A 171 7.20 15.47 -2.85
CA GLN A 171 7.76 15.47 -4.19
C GLN A 171 7.96 16.93 -4.64
N GLU A 172 9.14 17.25 -5.17
CA GLU A 172 9.46 18.62 -5.61
C GLU A 172 9.02 18.87 -7.05
N ASN A 173 9.29 17.90 -7.93
CA ASN A 173 9.11 18.08 -9.36
C ASN A 173 7.97 17.21 -9.90
N ARG A 174 7.13 17.81 -10.73
CA ARG A 174 6.13 17.08 -11.51
C ARG A 174 6.80 16.30 -12.64
N ILE A 175 6.38 15.06 -12.84
CA ILE A 175 6.75 14.24 -14.00
C ILE A 175 5.50 13.95 -14.84
N ASP A 176 5.69 13.72 -16.12
CA ASP A 176 4.62 13.20 -16.97
C ASP A 176 4.46 11.69 -16.70
N ILE A 177 3.38 11.33 -16.00
CA ILE A 177 3.10 9.93 -15.63
C ILE A 177 3.03 9.05 -16.88
N ASN A 178 2.44 9.52 -17.99
CA ASN A 178 2.37 8.74 -19.22
C ASN A 178 3.75 8.42 -19.80
N SER A 179 4.74 9.26 -19.55
CA SER A 179 6.11 9.07 -20.07
C SER A 179 6.90 7.98 -19.35
N ILE A 180 6.45 7.58 -18.15
CA ILE A 180 7.11 6.53 -17.35
C ILE A 180 6.40 5.17 -17.42
N ILE A 181 5.23 5.09 -18.07
CA ILE A 181 4.55 3.82 -18.31
C ILE A 181 5.27 3.09 -19.44
N ALA A 182 5.87 1.95 -19.13
CA ALA A 182 6.46 1.06 -20.14
C ALA A 182 5.31 0.38 -20.93
N LYS A 183 5.37 0.51 -22.27
CA LYS A 183 4.41 -0.11 -23.20
C LYS A 183 5.02 -1.36 -23.82
#